data_bbf3e02b681d9affa04e57e2456b9ba0
#
_entry.id   bbf3e02b681d9affa04e57e2456b9ba0
#
_cell.length_a   1.000
_cell.length_b   1.000
_cell.length_c   1.000
_cell.angle_alpha   90.00
_cell.angle_beta   90.00
_cell.angle_gamma   90.00
#
_symmetry.space_group_name_H-M   'P 1'
#
loop_
_entity.id
_entity.type
_entity.pdbx_description
1 polymer ?
#
loop_
_entity_poly.entity_id
_entity_poly.type
_entity_poly.pdbx_seq_one_letter_code
_entity_poly.pdbx_strand_id
1 'polypeptide(L)'
;GPGLMFVSLPKVFQSMGAAGGVIGTIFFLMVSFAAITSSVSVMESIVSCMIDKFHISRKKSTVIVTVYACLVGIIVCLGYNALYFELKLPNGATAQILDVMDFISNNLLMPLVALLSCILIGWVVKPQVIIDEVTLGGI
;
A
#
# COMPACT_ATOMS: atom_id res chain seq x y z
N GLY A 1 -1.92 0.76 -13.43
CA GLY A 1 -3.16 1.01 -12.68
C GLY A 1 -4.19 -0.10 -12.82
N PRO A 2 -5.35 0.00 -12.16
CA PRO A 2 -6.39 -1.05 -12.17
C PRO A 2 -6.86 -1.44 -13.56
N GLY A 3 -6.90 -0.50 -14.50
CA GLY A 3 -7.29 -0.76 -15.89
C GLY A 3 -6.37 -1.76 -16.60
N LEU A 4 -5.07 -1.69 -16.37
CA LEU A 4 -4.14 -2.66 -16.93
C LEU A 4 -4.43 -4.07 -16.40
N MET A 5 -4.64 -4.18 -15.08
CA MET A 5 -4.79 -5.46 -14.40
C MET A 5 -6.14 -6.13 -14.66
N PHE A 6 -7.24 -5.36 -14.62
CA PHE A 6 -8.59 -5.93 -14.69
C PHE A 6 -9.25 -5.80 -16.07
N VAL A 7 -8.68 -5.03 -16.99
CA VAL A 7 -9.21 -4.88 -18.35
C VAL A 7 -8.24 -5.45 -19.39
N SER A 8 -6.96 -5.04 -19.35
CA SER A 8 -6.00 -5.43 -20.40
C SER A 8 -5.53 -6.87 -20.23
N LEU A 9 -5.14 -7.30 -19.03
CA LEU A 9 -4.66 -8.67 -18.79
C LEU A 9 -5.72 -9.75 -19.08
N PRO A 10 -6.99 -9.62 -18.66
CA PRO A 10 -8.02 -10.58 -19.02
C PRO A 10 -8.23 -10.73 -20.52
N LYS A 11 -8.11 -9.65 -21.31
CA LYS A 11 -8.17 -9.72 -22.78
C LYS A 11 -7.00 -10.52 -23.37
N VAL A 12 -5.81 -10.36 -22.80
CA VAL A 12 -4.64 -11.16 -23.21
C VAL A 12 -4.87 -12.63 -22.91
N PHE A 13 -5.37 -12.98 -21.71
CA PHE A 13 -5.68 -14.36 -21.37
C PHE A 13 -6.77 -14.95 -22.27
N GLN A 14 -7.79 -14.18 -22.64
CA GLN A 14 -8.81 -14.61 -23.58
C GLN A 14 -8.23 -14.93 -24.98
N SER A 15 -7.25 -14.17 -25.44
CA SER A 15 -6.59 -14.42 -26.73
C SER A 15 -5.74 -15.69 -26.75
N MET A 16 -5.38 -16.24 -25.59
CA MET A 16 -4.63 -17.49 -25.46
C MET A 16 -5.50 -18.75 -25.55
N GLY A 17 -6.81 -18.62 -25.77
CA GLY A 17 -7.74 -19.74 -25.88
C GLY A 17 -7.90 -20.54 -24.57
N ALA A 18 -8.02 -21.87 -24.66
CA ALA A 18 -8.27 -22.72 -23.48
C ALA A 18 -7.18 -22.62 -22.40
N ALA A 19 -5.92 -22.44 -22.77
CA ALA A 19 -4.82 -22.27 -21.85
C ALA A 19 -4.91 -20.95 -21.05
N GLY A 20 -5.48 -19.92 -21.67
CA GLY A 20 -5.63 -18.60 -21.04
C GLY A 20 -6.51 -18.60 -19.79
N GLY A 21 -7.54 -19.45 -19.74
CA GLY A 21 -8.38 -19.60 -18.56
C GLY A 21 -7.61 -20.13 -17.35
N VAL A 22 -6.79 -21.15 -17.54
CA VAL A 22 -5.96 -21.74 -16.47
C VAL A 22 -4.88 -20.76 -16.01
N ILE A 23 -4.15 -20.18 -16.95
CA ILE A 23 -3.07 -19.23 -16.67
C ILE A 23 -3.63 -17.98 -15.97
N GLY A 24 -4.76 -17.45 -16.44
CA GLY A 24 -5.41 -16.30 -15.81
C GLY A 24 -5.87 -16.59 -14.39
N THR A 25 -6.43 -17.78 -14.14
CA THR A 25 -6.85 -18.17 -12.79
C THR A 25 -5.66 -18.24 -11.84
N ILE A 26 -4.57 -18.92 -12.24
CA ILE A 26 -3.35 -19.00 -11.42
C ILE A 26 -2.79 -17.60 -11.18
N PHE A 27 -2.71 -16.77 -12.20
CA PHE A 27 -2.23 -15.40 -12.08
C PHE A 27 -3.03 -14.59 -11.05
N PHE A 28 -4.36 -14.57 -11.15
CA PHE A 28 -5.19 -13.81 -10.21
C PHE A 28 -5.16 -14.37 -8.79
N LEU A 29 -5.03 -15.68 -8.62
CA LEU A 29 -4.79 -16.28 -7.31
C LEU A 29 -3.47 -15.82 -6.70
N MET A 30 -2.38 -15.85 -7.45
CA MET A 30 -1.07 -15.37 -6.98
C MET A 30 -1.12 -13.90 -6.59
N VAL A 31 -1.75 -13.06 -7.43
CA VAL A 31 -1.93 -11.63 -7.14
C VAL A 31 -2.77 -11.41 -5.89
N SER A 32 -3.83 -12.19 -5.69
CA SER A 32 -4.66 -12.10 -4.49
C SER A 32 -3.86 -12.45 -3.23
N PHE A 33 -3.07 -13.50 -3.24
CA PHE A 33 -2.19 -13.84 -2.12
C PHE A 33 -1.13 -12.76 -1.86
N ALA A 34 -0.51 -12.22 -2.91
CA ALA A 34 0.44 -11.13 -2.78
C ALA A 34 -0.20 -9.87 -2.18
N ALA A 35 -1.41 -9.53 -2.60
CA ALA A 35 -2.16 -8.40 -2.06
C ALA A 35 -2.51 -8.58 -0.57
N ILE A 36 -2.97 -9.78 -0.19
CA ILE A 36 -3.31 -10.10 1.20
C ILE A 36 -2.07 -10.01 2.09
N THR A 37 -0.96 -10.63 1.71
CA THR A 37 0.28 -10.61 2.50
C THR A 37 0.82 -9.21 2.68
N SER A 38 0.83 -8.40 1.62
CA SER A 38 1.23 -6.99 1.69
C SER A 38 0.30 -6.17 2.58
N SER A 39 -1.01 -6.37 2.48
CA SER A 39 -2.00 -5.68 3.32
C SER A 39 -1.82 -6.00 4.80
N VAL A 40 -1.56 -7.27 5.14
CA VAL A 40 -1.29 -7.70 6.52
C VAL A 40 -0.04 -7.04 7.05
N SER A 41 1.05 -6.96 6.28
CA SER A 41 2.30 -6.33 6.70
C SER A 41 2.14 -4.83 6.98
N VAL A 42 1.44 -4.11 6.10
CA VAL A 42 1.14 -2.68 6.32
C VAL A 42 0.27 -2.48 7.54
N MET A 43 -0.78 -3.31 7.71
CA MET A 43 -1.67 -3.24 8.86
C MET A 43 -0.92 -3.50 10.17
N GLU A 44 -0.01 -4.47 10.20
CA GLU A 44 0.80 -4.78 11.39
C GLU A 44 1.67 -3.59 11.80
N SER A 45 2.28 -2.90 10.85
CA SER A 45 3.07 -1.69 11.14
C SER A 45 2.22 -0.60 11.82
N ILE A 46 1.00 -0.38 11.34
CA ILE A 46 0.08 0.61 11.93
C ILE A 46 -0.37 0.16 13.31
N VAL A 47 -0.72 -1.13 13.47
CA VAL A 47 -1.16 -1.71 14.75
C VAL A 47 -0.05 -1.60 15.80
N SER A 48 1.20 -1.91 15.45
CA SER A 48 2.34 -1.76 16.34
C SER A 48 2.53 -0.31 16.79
N CYS A 49 2.49 0.64 15.86
CA CYS A 49 2.54 2.07 16.18
C CYS A 49 1.42 2.51 17.15
N MET A 50 0.20 1.99 16.95
CA MET A 50 -0.93 2.30 17.85
C MET A 50 -0.73 1.71 19.25
N ILE A 51 -0.20 0.51 19.36
CA ILE A 51 0.10 -0.13 20.64
C ILE A 51 1.13 0.70 21.42
N ASP A 52 2.23 1.06 20.74
CA ASP A 52 3.33 1.79 21.35
C ASP A 52 2.92 3.20 21.79
N LYS A 53 2.14 3.89 20.98
CA LYS A 53 1.75 5.28 21.26
C LYS A 53 0.58 5.41 22.23
N PHE A 54 -0.43 4.55 22.09
CA PHE A 54 -1.69 4.69 22.84
C PHE A 54 -1.85 3.63 23.95
N HIS A 55 -0.92 2.68 24.07
CA HIS A 55 -0.96 1.57 25.03
C HIS A 55 -2.27 0.76 24.99
N ILE A 56 -2.85 0.64 23.80
CA ILE A 56 -4.10 -0.10 23.55
C ILE A 56 -3.75 -1.58 23.31
N SER A 57 -4.63 -2.49 23.74
CA SER A 57 -4.42 -3.92 23.50
C SER A 57 -4.42 -4.24 22.00
N ARG A 58 -3.58 -5.18 21.58
CA ARG A 58 -3.42 -5.61 20.18
C ARG A 58 -4.76 -5.90 19.48
N LYS A 59 -5.66 -6.63 20.16
CA LYS A 59 -6.99 -6.96 19.61
C LYS A 59 -7.80 -5.71 19.27
N LYS A 60 -7.83 -4.73 20.16
CA LYS A 60 -8.56 -3.48 19.92
C LYS A 60 -7.94 -2.67 18.79
N SER A 61 -6.61 -2.52 18.78
CA SER A 61 -5.89 -1.83 17.70
C SER A 61 -6.15 -2.46 16.34
N THR A 62 -6.06 -3.79 16.24
CA THR A 62 -6.34 -4.52 14.99
C THR A 62 -7.77 -4.29 14.50
N VAL A 63 -8.76 -4.37 15.39
CA VAL A 63 -10.17 -4.14 15.01
C VAL A 63 -10.37 -2.70 14.51
N ILE A 64 -9.82 -1.71 15.21
CA ILE A 64 -9.95 -0.29 14.81
C ILE A 64 -9.34 -0.07 13.43
N VAL A 65 -8.11 -0.55 13.21
CA VAL A 65 -7.42 -0.38 11.93
C VAL A 65 -8.14 -1.11 10.80
N THR A 66 -8.65 -2.31 11.06
CA THR A 66 -9.41 -3.09 10.06
C THR A 66 -10.71 -2.39 9.69
N VAL A 67 -11.48 -1.91 10.67
CA VAL A 67 -12.74 -1.17 10.41
C VAL A 67 -12.45 0.09 9.61
N TYR A 68 -11.42 0.85 9.99
CA TYR A 68 -11.00 2.04 9.26
C TYR A 68 -10.62 1.72 7.81
N ALA A 69 -9.78 0.70 7.62
CA ALA A 69 -9.35 0.26 6.29
C ALA A 69 -10.52 -0.20 5.41
N CYS A 70 -11.50 -0.92 5.99
CA CYS A 70 -12.72 -1.33 5.29
C CYS A 70 -13.56 -0.13 4.87
N LEU A 71 -13.77 0.84 5.76
CA LEU A 71 -14.55 2.04 5.44
C LEU A 71 -13.90 2.87 4.32
N VAL A 72 -12.60 3.11 4.42
CA VAL A 72 -11.84 3.82 3.37
C VAL A 72 -11.86 3.04 2.07
N GLY A 73 -11.67 1.72 2.13
CA GLY A 73 -11.73 0.84 0.97
C GLY A 73 -13.06 0.89 0.25
N ILE A 74 -14.18 0.90 0.99
CA ILE A 74 -15.53 1.06 0.40
C ILE A 74 -15.66 2.41 -0.32
N ILE A 75 -15.21 3.50 0.30
CA ILE A 75 -15.25 4.84 -0.32
C ILE A 75 -14.44 4.86 -1.62
N VAL A 76 -13.23 4.28 -1.61
CA VAL A 76 -12.38 4.19 -2.80
C VAL A 76 -13.03 3.35 -3.90
N CYS A 77 -13.64 2.21 -3.55
CA CYS A 77 -14.36 1.38 -4.51
C CYS A 77 -15.58 2.11 -5.10
N LEU A 78 -16.34 2.84 -4.28
CA LEU A 78 -17.46 3.65 -4.75
C LEU A 78 -17.01 4.80 -5.67
N GLY A 79 -15.79 5.27 -5.55
CA GLY A 79 -15.18 6.27 -6.43
C GLY A 79 -15.13 5.85 -7.90
N TYR A 80 -15.21 4.56 -8.20
CA TYR A 80 -15.27 4.05 -9.58
C TYR A 80 -16.70 3.99 -10.15
N ASN A 81 -17.73 4.17 -9.33
CA ASN A 81 -19.12 4.02 -9.76
C ASN A 81 -20.01 5.16 -9.24
N ALA A 82 -20.48 5.07 -7.99
CA ALA A 82 -21.46 6.00 -7.43
C ALA A 82 -20.87 7.38 -7.09
N LEU A 83 -19.60 7.43 -6.69
CA LEU A 83 -18.87 8.66 -6.36
C LEU A 83 -17.84 9.00 -7.44
N TYR A 84 -18.19 8.77 -8.72
CA TYR A 84 -17.30 9.10 -9.83
C TYR A 84 -17.12 10.61 -9.94
N PHE A 85 -15.88 11.08 -9.78
CA PHE A 85 -15.50 12.46 -10.08
C PHE A 85 -14.08 12.50 -10.64
N GLU A 86 -13.83 13.46 -11.51
CA GLU A 86 -12.53 13.67 -12.10
C GLU A 86 -11.88 14.91 -11.51
N LEU A 87 -10.72 14.71 -10.89
CA LEU A 87 -9.84 15.79 -10.45
C LEU A 87 -8.64 15.88 -11.41
N LYS A 88 -8.28 17.09 -11.79
CA LYS A 88 -7.03 17.33 -12.52
C LYS A 88 -5.88 17.37 -11.54
N LEU A 89 -4.96 16.41 -11.68
CA LEU A 89 -3.72 16.40 -10.91
C LEU A 89 -2.74 17.46 -11.45
N PRO A 90 -1.77 17.89 -10.64
CA PRO A 90 -0.72 18.83 -11.06
C PRO A 90 0.09 18.35 -12.27
N ASN A 91 0.14 17.04 -12.51
CA ASN A 91 0.78 16.42 -13.68
C ASN A 91 -0.09 16.44 -14.94
N GLY A 92 -1.28 17.05 -14.92
CA GLY A 92 -2.20 17.16 -16.03
C GLY A 92 -3.09 15.93 -16.28
N ALA A 93 -2.93 14.85 -15.50
CA ALA A 93 -3.76 13.67 -15.62
C ALA A 93 -5.11 13.87 -14.91
N THR A 94 -6.19 13.33 -15.49
CA THR A 94 -7.47 13.20 -14.80
C THR A 94 -7.40 12.01 -13.85
N ALA A 95 -7.74 12.22 -12.59
CA ALA A 95 -7.60 11.24 -11.53
C ALA A 95 -8.92 11.03 -10.80
N GLN A 96 -9.15 9.81 -10.40
CA GLN A 96 -10.23 9.39 -9.50
C GLN A 96 -9.68 9.33 -8.05
N ILE A 97 -10.54 9.00 -7.09
CA ILE A 97 -10.18 8.93 -5.66
C ILE A 97 -8.93 8.07 -5.44
N LEU A 98 -8.87 6.88 -6.05
CA LEU A 98 -7.71 6.00 -5.92
C LEU A 98 -6.42 6.63 -6.45
N ASP A 99 -6.50 7.24 -7.63
CA ASP A 99 -5.33 7.86 -8.28
C ASP A 99 -4.83 9.07 -7.47
N VAL A 100 -5.74 9.83 -6.84
CA VAL A 100 -5.39 10.94 -5.93
C VAL A 100 -4.69 10.41 -4.68
N MET A 101 -5.21 9.35 -4.07
CA MET A 101 -4.59 8.72 -2.90
C MET A 101 -3.22 8.13 -3.23
N ASP A 102 -3.09 7.48 -4.38
CA ASP A 102 -1.82 6.96 -4.89
C ASP A 102 -0.80 8.09 -5.13
N PHE A 103 -1.23 9.19 -5.74
CA PHE A 103 -0.39 10.36 -5.95
C PHE A 103 0.12 10.96 -4.63
N ILE A 104 -0.77 11.14 -3.65
CA ILE A 104 -0.39 11.69 -2.33
C ILE A 104 0.56 10.73 -1.62
N SER A 105 0.27 9.44 -1.62
CA SER A 105 1.09 8.43 -0.94
C SER A 105 2.47 8.29 -1.56
N ASN A 106 2.55 8.08 -2.87
CA ASN A 106 3.80 7.74 -3.54
C ASN A 106 4.62 8.96 -3.96
N ASN A 107 3.98 10.05 -4.38
CA ASN A 107 4.71 11.21 -4.90
C ASN A 107 4.98 12.28 -3.84
N LEU A 108 4.23 12.31 -2.74
CA LEU A 108 4.40 13.30 -1.69
C LEU A 108 4.90 12.65 -0.38
N LEU A 109 4.15 11.72 0.18
CA LEU A 109 4.46 11.16 1.50
C LEU A 109 5.70 10.29 1.50
N MET A 110 5.86 9.41 0.50
CA MET A 110 7.00 8.50 0.44
C MET A 110 8.36 9.24 0.35
N PRO A 111 8.57 10.21 -0.56
CA PRO A 111 9.80 11.00 -0.60
C PRO A 111 10.02 11.82 0.67
N LEU A 112 8.93 12.37 1.25
CA LEU A 112 9.02 13.13 2.49
C LEU A 112 9.49 12.25 3.66
N VAL A 113 8.92 11.08 3.82
CA VAL A 113 9.32 10.11 4.86
C VAL A 113 10.76 9.65 4.64
N ALA A 114 11.15 9.37 3.40
CA ALA A 114 12.54 9.01 3.08
C ALA A 114 13.52 10.12 3.47
N LEU A 115 13.22 11.37 3.13
CA LEU A 115 14.03 12.54 3.50
C LEU A 115 14.14 12.69 5.03
N LEU A 116 13.00 12.63 5.73
CA LEU A 116 12.98 12.74 7.18
C LEU A 116 13.74 11.61 7.86
N SER A 117 13.65 10.38 7.34
CA SER A 117 14.40 9.23 7.83
C SER A 117 15.92 9.41 7.64
N CYS A 118 16.34 9.92 6.49
CA CYS A 118 17.75 10.24 6.24
C CYS A 118 18.27 11.32 7.19
N ILE A 119 17.49 12.37 7.44
CA ILE A 119 17.87 13.43 8.40
C ILE A 119 17.93 12.85 9.83
N LEU A 120 16.94 12.07 10.21
CA LEU A 120 16.89 11.44 11.55
C LEU A 120 18.12 10.56 11.78
N ILE A 121 18.41 9.68 10.84
CA ILE A 121 19.53 8.74 10.94
C ILE A 121 20.88 9.45 10.86
N GLY A 122 21.04 10.38 9.92
CA GLY A 122 22.30 11.05 9.66
C GLY A 122 22.68 12.08 10.73
N TRP A 123 21.70 12.80 11.28
CA TRP A 123 21.96 13.94 12.15
C TRP A 123 21.54 13.73 13.60
N VAL A 124 20.42 13.06 13.85
CA VAL A 124 19.86 12.90 15.21
C VAL A 124 20.39 11.61 15.88
N VAL A 125 20.18 10.47 15.26
CA VAL A 125 20.53 9.15 15.81
C VAL A 125 22.02 8.87 15.69
N LYS A 126 22.68 9.43 14.69
CA LYS A 126 24.05 9.21 14.25
C LYS A 126 24.27 7.81 13.64
N PRO A 127 25.12 7.70 12.59
CA PRO A 127 25.37 6.42 11.91
C PRO A 127 25.96 5.32 12.81
N GLN A 128 26.61 5.72 13.92
CA GLN A 128 27.23 4.79 14.85
C GLN A 128 26.23 3.77 15.41
N VAL A 129 25.03 4.20 15.77
CA VAL A 129 23.99 3.30 16.32
C VAL A 129 23.61 2.20 15.32
N ILE A 130 23.56 2.56 14.02
CA ILE A 130 23.25 1.58 12.96
C ILE A 130 24.44 0.64 12.74
N ILE A 131 25.66 1.19 12.75
CA ILE A 131 26.88 0.39 12.61
C ILE A 131 26.99 -0.62 13.75
N ASP A 132 26.76 -0.20 14.98
CA ASP A 132 26.79 -1.05 16.15
C ASP A 132 25.74 -2.17 16.09
N GLU A 133 24.52 -1.85 15.62
CA GLU A 133 23.44 -2.82 15.46
C GLU A 133 23.73 -3.83 14.34
N VAL A 134 24.21 -3.35 13.18
CA VAL A 134 24.54 -4.22 12.03
C VAL A 134 25.75 -5.09 12.30
N THR A 135 26.75 -4.59 13.05
CA THR A 135 27.96 -5.35 13.41
C THR A 135 27.79 -6.19 14.67
N LEU A 136 26.58 -6.25 15.26
CA LEU A 136 26.29 -6.99 16.49
C LEU A 136 27.30 -6.72 17.62
N GLY A 137 27.68 -5.44 17.79
CA GLY A 137 28.63 -5.05 18.82
C GLY A 137 30.09 -5.40 18.50
N GLY A 138 30.43 -5.57 17.23
CA GLY A 138 31.83 -5.68 16.80
C GLY A 138 32.33 -7.11 16.70
N ILE A 139 31.51 -8.06 16.25
CA ILE A 139 32.00 -9.36 15.77
C ILE A 139 32.37 -9.25 14.29
#